data_39084d299fcfd30644fbdbe74852dfe8
#
_entry.id   39084d299fcfd30644fbdbe74852dfe8
#
_cell.length_a   1.000
_cell.length_b   1.000
_cell.length_c   1.000
_cell.angle_alpha   90.00
_cell.angle_beta   90.00
_cell.angle_gamma   90.00
#
_symmetry.space_group_name_H-M   'P 1'
#
loop_
_entity.id
_entity.type
_entity.pdbx_description
1 polymer ?
#
loop_
_entity_poly.entity_id
_entity_poly.type
_entity_poly.pdbx_seq_one_letter_code
_entity_poly.pdbx_strand_id
1 'polypeptide(L)'
;MKLPTRQLMGSLLLLSFLSAGLVAQQRDGERFSALIKNVRVNGVELHYLEKGSGMPVVLIHGGLGDYREWNSQIERIGGHYRVIAYSRRYNYPNNNAEVPSDHSAIVEARDLAVLLDALKLQRVHIVGYSYGALTALFFATEHPERVRSLTMAEPPILGWLSEIPGGQTELDKFMQTMWRPAGEAFRRDDPETALRVTCDYFSGKGSYDQVSAEFRQSLMDNIREWKALTTSRDAFPMLSRDAVRNLKLPILLLTGEKTLAPLRMINDALNHLLPNAEQATIPGATHDMWIEDPERCGQATANFLAKH
;
A
#
# COMPACT_ATOMS: atom_id res chain seq x y z
N MET A 1 17.21 44.14 7.96
CA MET A 1 17.31 42.92 7.13
C MET A 1 16.18 42.00 7.59
N LYS A 2 15.04 41.95 6.86
CA LYS A 2 13.83 41.17 7.23
C LYS A 2 13.91 39.84 6.53
N LEU A 3 13.90 38.74 7.28
CA LEU A 3 13.80 37.38 6.79
C LEU A 3 12.37 37.10 6.28
N PRO A 4 12.17 36.29 5.23
CA PRO A 4 10.85 36.09 4.65
C PRO A 4 10.05 35.03 5.42
N THR A 5 8.89 35.44 5.93
CA THR A 5 7.86 34.66 6.67
C THR A 5 7.01 33.73 5.78
N ARG A 6 7.51 33.26 4.66
CA ARG A 6 6.68 32.47 3.70
C ARG A 6 6.81 30.94 3.75
N GLN A 7 7.75 30.39 4.52
CA GLN A 7 7.97 28.92 4.57
C GLN A 7 7.20 28.19 5.69
N LEU A 8 6.66 28.89 6.68
CA LEU A 8 5.94 28.26 7.81
C LEU A 8 4.45 27.97 7.55
N MET A 9 3.84 28.60 6.54
CA MET A 9 2.40 28.39 6.29
C MET A 9 2.07 27.12 5.49
N GLY A 10 3.01 26.57 4.74
CA GLY A 10 2.80 25.36 3.97
C GLY A 10 2.73 24.08 4.83
N SER A 11 3.55 24.01 5.87
CA SER A 11 3.63 22.84 6.76
C SER A 11 2.44 22.74 7.73
N LEU A 12 1.86 23.86 8.16
CA LEU A 12 0.67 23.83 9.03
C LEU A 12 -0.62 23.42 8.30
N LEU A 13 -0.73 23.70 7.01
CA LEU A 13 -1.88 23.28 6.20
C LEU A 13 -1.87 21.77 5.93
N LEU A 14 -0.71 21.15 5.69
CA LEU A 14 -0.60 19.70 5.53
C LEU A 14 -0.99 18.93 6.81
N LEU A 15 -0.58 19.41 7.97
CA LEU A 15 -0.91 18.81 9.28
C LEU A 15 -2.41 18.87 9.61
N SER A 16 -3.12 19.92 9.18
CA SER A 16 -4.56 20.03 9.39
C SER A 16 -5.38 19.11 8.48
N PHE A 17 -4.90 18.77 7.30
CA PHE A 17 -5.53 17.81 6.40
C PHE A 17 -5.32 16.36 6.86
N LEU A 18 -4.13 16.01 7.36
CA LEU A 18 -3.84 14.71 7.95
C LEU A 18 -4.74 14.43 9.17
N SER A 19 -4.95 15.41 10.05
CA SER A 19 -5.81 15.24 11.23
C SER A 19 -7.30 15.09 10.89
N ALA A 20 -7.81 15.83 9.90
CA ALA A 20 -9.22 15.75 9.49
C ALA A 20 -9.56 14.44 8.75
N GLY A 21 -8.66 13.96 7.90
CA GLY A 21 -8.81 12.68 7.21
C GLY A 21 -8.84 11.48 8.18
N LEU A 22 -8.00 11.53 9.21
CA LEU A 22 -7.92 10.46 10.21
C LEU A 22 -9.12 10.42 11.17
N VAL A 23 -9.67 11.57 11.57
CA VAL A 23 -10.90 11.60 12.39
C VAL A 23 -12.10 11.02 11.62
N ALA A 24 -12.16 11.24 10.31
CA ALA A 24 -13.15 10.59 9.45
C ALA A 24 -12.90 9.07 9.39
N GLN A 25 -11.67 8.64 9.23
CA GLN A 25 -11.26 7.24 9.15
C GLN A 25 -11.54 6.47 10.46
N GLN A 26 -11.39 7.10 11.63
CA GLN A 26 -11.71 6.49 12.93
C GLN A 26 -13.22 6.33 13.17
N ARG A 27 -14.05 7.34 12.86
CA ARG A 27 -15.52 7.24 12.96
C ARG A 27 -16.07 6.16 12.03
N ASP A 28 -15.46 5.99 10.87
CA ASP A 28 -15.80 4.92 9.94
C ASP A 28 -15.32 3.55 10.44
N GLY A 29 -14.19 3.46 11.13
CA GLY A 29 -13.68 2.22 11.75
C GLY A 29 -14.64 1.60 12.74
N GLU A 30 -15.25 2.39 13.63
CA GLU A 30 -16.27 1.92 14.57
C GLU A 30 -17.57 1.48 13.84
N ARG A 31 -17.95 2.19 12.79
CA ARG A 31 -19.12 1.86 11.97
C ARG A 31 -18.98 0.54 11.22
N PHE A 32 -17.77 0.19 10.79
CA PHE A 32 -17.50 -1.03 10.04
C PHE A 32 -17.10 -2.23 10.91
N SER A 33 -16.76 -2.03 12.17
CA SER A 33 -16.29 -3.09 13.05
C SER A 33 -17.25 -4.29 13.15
N ALA A 34 -18.55 -4.04 13.11
CA ALA A 34 -19.60 -5.09 13.13
C ALA A 34 -19.72 -5.86 11.79
N LEU A 35 -19.06 -5.42 10.72
CA LEU A 35 -19.10 -6.01 9.39
C LEU A 35 -17.83 -6.79 9.05
N ILE A 36 -16.86 -6.86 9.97
CA ILE A 36 -15.61 -7.57 9.77
C ILE A 36 -15.87 -9.07 9.82
N LYS A 37 -15.40 -9.75 8.81
CA LYS A 37 -15.40 -11.21 8.68
C LYS A 37 -13.97 -11.72 8.76
N ASN A 38 -13.81 -13.01 8.99
CA ASN A 38 -12.52 -13.65 8.90
C ASN A 38 -12.56 -14.91 8.02
N VAL A 39 -11.40 -15.34 7.58
CA VAL A 39 -11.23 -16.54 6.79
C VAL A 39 -9.84 -17.14 7.02
N ARG A 40 -9.75 -18.45 7.04
CA ARG A 40 -8.47 -19.13 7.20
C ARG A 40 -7.85 -19.44 5.84
N VAL A 41 -6.62 -18.97 5.62
CA VAL A 41 -5.84 -19.15 4.39
C VAL A 41 -4.40 -19.53 4.75
N ASN A 42 -3.80 -20.52 4.10
CA ASN A 42 -2.38 -20.89 4.30
C ASN A 42 -1.94 -20.96 5.77
N GLY A 43 -2.81 -21.47 6.66
CA GLY A 43 -2.51 -21.62 8.06
C GLY A 43 -2.62 -20.35 8.93
N VAL A 44 -2.99 -19.21 8.33
CA VAL A 44 -3.25 -17.93 9.02
C VAL A 44 -4.71 -17.53 8.91
N GLU A 45 -5.14 -16.63 9.78
CA GLU A 45 -6.47 -16.00 9.71
C GLU A 45 -6.32 -14.60 9.12
N LEU A 46 -7.14 -14.29 8.12
CA LEU A 46 -7.24 -12.96 7.53
C LEU A 46 -8.61 -12.38 7.82
N HIS A 47 -8.62 -11.17 8.37
CA HIS A 47 -9.83 -10.39 8.53
C HIS A 47 -10.07 -9.52 7.30
N TYR A 48 -11.33 -9.39 6.92
CA TYR A 48 -11.73 -8.58 5.79
C TYR A 48 -13.09 -7.92 6.03
N LEU A 49 -13.27 -6.76 5.41
CA LEU A 49 -14.54 -6.08 5.30
C LEU A 49 -15.11 -6.33 3.91
N GLU A 50 -16.40 -6.64 3.85
CA GLU A 50 -17.11 -6.87 2.59
C GLU A 50 -18.35 -6.00 2.52
N LYS A 51 -18.52 -5.27 1.39
CA LYS A 51 -19.68 -4.43 1.14
C LYS A 51 -20.11 -4.50 -0.32
N GLY A 52 -21.42 -4.41 -0.55
CA GLY A 52 -22.00 -4.36 -1.89
C GLY A 52 -22.21 -5.74 -2.52
N SER A 53 -22.47 -5.73 -3.82
CA SER A 53 -22.75 -6.92 -4.62
C SER A 53 -22.29 -6.72 -6.07
N GLY A 54 -22.31 -7.79 -6.87
CA GLY A 54 -21.91 -7.74 -8.28
C GLY A 54 -20.47 -8.14 -8.50
N MET A 55 -19.76 -7.46 -9.45
CA MET A 55 -18.38 -7.78 -9.78
C MET A 55 -17.45 -7.52 -8.60
N PRO A 56 -16.60 -8.49 -8.22
CA PRO A 56 -15.73 -8.32 -7.07
C PRO A 56 -14.54 -7.39 -7.34
N VAL A 57 -14.27 -6.51 -6.38
CA VAL A 57 -13.08 -5.65 -6.30
C VAL A 57 -12.35 -5.96 -5.00
N VAL A 58 -11.10 -6.36 -5.07
CA VAL A 58 -10.25 -6.63 -3.91
C VAL A 58 -9.29 -5.46 -3.72
N LEU A 59 -9.28 -4.90 -2.50
CA LEU A 59 -8.45 -3.77 -2.09
C LEU A 59 -7.32 -4.27 -1.18
N ILE A 60 -6.07 -3.93 -1.52
CA ILE A 60 -4.86 -4.40 -0.83
C ILE A 60 -4.06 -3.20 -0.35
N HIS A 61 -4.03 -2.99 0.96
CA HIS A 61 -3.40 -1.85 1.62
C HIS A 61 -1.86 -1.85 1.55
N GLY A 62 -1.26 -0.69 1.82
CA GLY A 62 0.18 -0.49 1.88
C GLY A 62 0.86 -1.06 3.13
N GLY A 63 2.18 -0.85 3.27
CA GLY A 63 2.92 -1.15 4.49
C GLY A 63 2.41 -0.34 5.67
N LEU A 64 2.41 -0.90 6.89
CA LEU A 64 1.87 -0.27 8.10
C LEU A 64 0.39 0.12 8.01
N GLY A 65 -0.34 -0.32 6.97
CA GLY A 65 -1.78 -0.13 6.80
C GLY A 65 -2.57 -1.40 7.16
N ASP A 66 -3.89 -1.31 7.04
CA ASP A 66 -4.83 -2.43 7.16
C ASP A 66 -6.12 -2.13 6.38
N TYR A 67 -7.15 -2.98 6.49
CA TYR A 67 -8.42 -2.81 5.77
C TYR A 67 -9.05 -1.42 5.97
N ARG A 68 -8.79 -0.73 7.09
CA ARG A 68 -9.34 0.60 7.42
C ARG A 68 -8.89 1.69 6.45
N GLU A 69 -7.73 1.52 5.82
CA GLU A 69 -7.22 2.43 4.78
C GLU A 69 -8.21 2.63 3.62
N TRP A 70 -9.07 1.64 3.38
CA TRP A 70 -10.00 1.61 2.27
C TRP A 70 -11.43 2.08 2.59
N ASN A 71 -11.70 2.54 3.82
CA ASN A 71 -13.06 2.88 4.25
C ASN A 71 -13.76 3.87 3.31
N SER A 72 -13.09 4.94 2.89
CA SER A 72 -13.63 5.92 1.94
C SER A 72 -13.90 5.32 0.55
N GLN A 73 -13.05 4.39 0.11
CA GLN A 73 -13.19 3.73 -1.19
C GLN A 73 -14.30 2.68 -1.18
N ILE A 74 -14.46 1.95 -0.07
CA ILE A 74 -15.55 1.01 0.12
C ILE A 74 -16.91 1.73 0.03
N GLU A 75 -17.03 2.91 0.62
CA GLU A 75 -18.25 3.73 0.50
C GLU A 75 -18.49 4.19 -0.94
N ARG A 76 -17.44 4.62 -1.63
CA ARG A 76 -17.51 5.14 -2.99
C ARG A 76 -17.96 4.10 -4.02
N ILE A 77 -17.37 2.91 -4.00
CA ILE A 77 -17.59 1.90 -5.04
C ILE A 77 -18.51 0.76 -4.63
N GLY A 78 -18.79 0.59 -3.33
CA GLY A 78 -19.62 -0.52 -2.80
C GLY A 78 -21.10 -0.48 -3.22
N GLY A 79 -21.56 0.62 -3.83
CA GLY A 79 -22.88 0.68 -4.46
C GLY A 79 -22.98 -0.02 -5.82
N HIS A 80 -21.84 -0.30 -6.46
CA HIS A 80 -21.76 -0.87 -7.81
C HIS A 80 -20.98 -2.18 -7.88
N TYR A 81 -20.15 -2.46 -6.86
CA TYR A 81 -19.24 -3.60 -6.81
C TYR A 81 -19.38 -4.36 -5.50
N ARG A 82 -19.01 -5.65 -5.52
CA ARG A 82 -18.74 -6.41 -4.31
C ARG A 82 -17.33 -6.11 -3.85
N VAL A 83 -17.14 -5.20 -2.91
CA VAL A 83 -15.84 -4.72 -2.45
C VAL A 83 -15.36 -5.55 -1.28
N ILE A 84 -14.13 -6.05 -1.36
CA ILE A 84 -13.46 -6.81 -0.32
C ILE A 84 -12.15 -6.08 0.02
N ALA A 85 -12.05 -5.51 1.21
CA ALA A 85 -10.81 -4.95 1.75
C ALA A 85 -10.32 -5.87 2.87
N TYR A 86 -9.19 -6.51 2.70
CA TYR A 86 -8.65 -7.43 3.70
C TYR A 86 -7.38 -6.88 4.34
N SER A 87 -7.13 -7.26 5.58
CA SER A 87 -5.86 -7.03 6.24
C SER A 87 -4.87 -8.13 5.89
N ARG A 88 -3.67 -7.72 5.41
CA ARG A 88 -2.60 -8.67 5.07
C ARG A 88 -2.13 -9.41 6.33
N ARG A 89 -1.42 -10.49 6.17
CA ARG A 89 -1.08 -11.53 7.16
C ARG A 89 -0.81 -11.06 8.59
N TYR A 90 -0.03 -10.01 8.81
CA TYR A 90 0.39 -9.53 10.14
C TYR A 90 -0.17 -8.16 10.50
N ASN A 91 -1.13 -7.66 9.71
CA ASN A 91 -1.76 -6.36 9.92
C ASN A 91 -3.00 -6.49 10.80
N TYR A 92 -3.34 -5.42 11.50
CA TYR A 92 -4.53 -5.34 12.35
C TYR A 92 -5.81 -5.72 11.57
N PRO A 93 -6.75 -6.46 12.14
CA PRO A 93 -6.78 -7.03 13.48
C PRO A 93 -6.25 -8.48 13.54
N ASN A 94 -5.52 -8.95 12.54
CA ASN A 94 -4.98 -10.30 12.50
C ASN A 94 -3.99 -10.53 13.66
N ASN A 95 -4.10 -11.68 14.32
CA ASN A 95 -3.21 -12.08 15.41
C ASN A 95 -2.51 -13.41 15.09
N ASN A 96 -1.97 -13.52 13.90
CA ASN A 96 -1.25 -14.70 13.45
C ASN A 96 0.14 -14.81 14.15
N ALA A 97 0.60 -16.03 14.41
CA ALA A 97 1.96 -16.24 14.86
C ALA A 97 2.96 -15.75 13.79
N GLU A 98 3.97 -15.01 14.24
CA GLU A 98 5.02 -14.54 13.34
C GLU A 98 5.87 -15.73 12.88
N VAL A 99 6.03 -15.89 11.56
CA VAL A 99 7.00 -16.80 10.95
C VAL A 99 8.12 -15.91 10.42
N PRO A 100 9.29 -15.90 11.07
CA PRO A 100 10.15 -14.74 11.00
C PRO A 100 10.91 -14.53 9.71
N SER A 101 11.35 -15.48 8.97
CA SER A 101 12.45 -15.23 8.03
C SER A 101 12.07 -15.05 6.56
N ASP A 102 10.85 -15.41 6.18
CA ASP A 102 10.49 -15.59 4.77
C ASP A 102 9.26 -14.77 4.35
N HIS A 103 8.84 -13.79 5.14
CA HIS A 103 7.72 -12.93 4.81
C HIS A 103 8.06 -12.02 3.63
N SER A 104 7.23 -12.07 2.58
CA SER A 104 7.48 -11.35 1.34
C SER A 104 6.18 -11.13 0.55
N ALA A 105 6.24 -10.28 -0.47
CA ALA A 105 5.13 -10.07 -1.40
C ALA A 105 4.67 -11.35 -2.09
N ILE A 106 5.57 -12.32 -2.32
CA ILE A 106 5.20 -13.65 -2.88
C ILE A 106 4.36 -14.45 -1.89
N VAL A 107 4.73 -14.44 -0.59
CA VAL A 107 3.92 -15.12 0.44
C VAL A 107 2.53 -14.52 0.51
N GLU A 108 2.41 -13.21 0.46
CA GLU A 108 1.12 -12.51 0.47
C GLU A 108 0.32 -12.70 -0.82
N ALA A 109 0.98 -12.79 -1.98
CA ALA A 109 0.31 -13.15 -3.24
C ALA A 109 -0.32 -14.55 -3.18
N ARG A 110 0.36 -15.51 -2.54
CA ARG A 110 -0.19 -16.85 -2.29
C ARG A 110 -1.36 -16.82 -1.30
N ASP A 111 -1.31 -15.97 -0.28
CA ASP A 111 -2.43 -15.75 0.63
C ASP A 111 -3.64 -15.18 -0.13
N LEU A 112 -3.41 -14.22 -1.02
CA LEU A 112 -4.46 -13.66 -1.89
C LEU A 112 -5.10 -14.75 -2.76
N ALA A 113 -4.32 -15.64 -3.37
CA ALA A 113 -4.86 -16.75 -4.17
C ALA A 113 -5.83 -17.62 -3.36
N VAL A 114 -5.43 -18.04 -2.16
CA VAL A 114 -6.27 -18.87 -1.28
C VAL A 114 -7.45 -18.07 -0.71
N LEU A 115 -7.28 -16.77 -0.44
CA LEU A 115 -8.39 -15.88 -0.06
C LEU A 115 -9.48 -15.85 -1.15
N LEU A 116 -9.08 -15.67 -2.41
CA LEU A 116 -10.03 -15.67 -3.53
C LEU A 116 -10.77 -17.00 -3.65
N ASP A 117 -10.08 -18.12 -3.45
CA ASP A 117 -10.69 -19.46 -3.48
C ASP A 117 -11.69 -19.65 -2.33
N ALA A 118 -11.32 -19.29 -1.11
CA ALA A 118 -12.18 -19.36 0.07
C ALA A 118 -13.44 -18.51 -0.07
N LEU A 119 -13.33 -17.34 -0.71
CA LEU A 119 -14.47 -16.45 -1.00
C LEU A 119 -15.21 -16.81 -2.30
N LYS A 120 -14.79 -17.88 -3.00
CA LYS A 120 -15.34 -18.35 -4.28
C LYS A 120 -15.32 -17.27 -5.37
N LEU A 121 -14.24 -16.51 -5.43
CA LEU A 121 -14.00 -15.44 -6.40
C LEU A 121 -13.12 -15.99 -7.53
N GLN A 122 -13.67 -16.17 -8.71
CA GLN A 122 -12.91 -16.72 -9.85
C GLN A 122 -12.06 -15.64 -10.54
N ARG A 123 -12.62 -14.47 -10.78
CA ARG A 123 -11.95 -13.36 -11.45
C ARG A 123 -12.38 -12.05 -10.84
N VAL A 124 -11.40 -11.20 -10.48
CA VAL A 124 -11.62 -9.99 -9.69
C VAL A 124 -10.89 -8.79 -10.28
N HIS A 125 -11.39 -7.59 -10.02
CA HIS A 125 -10.57 -6.38 -10.09
C HIS A 125 -9.70 -6.32 -8.84
N ILE A 126 -8.44 -5.88 -8.98
CA ILE A 126 -7.53 -5.67 -7.85
C ILE A 126 -7.09 -4.22 -7.83
N VAL A 127 -7.13 -3.62 -6.66
CA VAL A 127 -6.56 -2.29 -6.37
C VAL A 127 -5.54 -2.46 -5.26
N GLY A 128 -4.28 -2.22 -5.57
CA GLY A 128 -3.19 -2.32 -4.62
C GLY A 128 -2.47 -0.98 -4.42
N TYR A 129 -2.06 -0.73 -3.19
CA TYR A 129 -1.27 0.43 -2.84
C TYR A 129 0.08 0.02 -2.25
N SER A 130 1.17 0.66 -2.68
CA SER A 130 2.51 0.45 -2.14
C SER A 130 2.87 -1.04 -2.08
N TYR A 131 3.17 -1.59 -0.91
CA TYR A 131 3.46 -3.01 -0.75
C TYR A 131 2.30 -3.93 -1.19
N GLY A 132 1.05 -3.49 -1.00
CA GLY A 132 -0.12 -4.18 -1.53
C GLY A 132 -0.20 -4.17 -3.06
N ALA A 133 0.33 -3.13 -3.72
CA ALA A 133 0.46 -3.10 -5.18
C ALA A 133 1.53 -4.07 -5.67
N LEU A 134 2.65 -4.22 -4.93
CA LEU A 134 3.66 -5.24 -5.22
C LEU A 134 3.09 -6.66 -5.06
N THR A 135 2.35 -6.91 -3.98
CA THR A 135 1.63 -8.18 -3.77
C THR A 135 0.66 -8.48 -4.91
N ALA A 136 -0.14 -7.49 -5.32
CA ALA A 136 -1.08 -7.59 -6.43
C ALA A 136 -0.38 -7.91 -7.76
N LEU A 137 0.77 -7.31 -7.99
CA LEU A 137 1.55 -7.52 -9.22
C LEU A 137 2.16 -8.92 -9.27
N PHE A 138 2.71 -9.44 -8.16
CA PHE A 138 3.13 -10.85 -8.09
C PHE A 138 1.96 -11.79 -8.36
N PHE A 139 0.81 -11.56 -7.72
CA PHE A 139 -0.37 -12.36 -7.98
C PHE A 139 -0.80 -12.31 -9.46
N ALA A 140 -0.83 -11.13 -10.06
CA ALA A 140 -1.25 -10.96 -11.45
C ALA A 140 -0.28 -11.62 -12.45
N THR A 141 1.03 -11.69 -12.15
CA THR A 141 1.99 -12.38 -13.01
C THR A 141 1.90 -13.91 -12.90
N GLU A 142 1.50 -14.43 -11.74
CA GLU A 142 1.32 -15.89 -11.53
C GLU A 142 -0.07 -16.37 -11.95
N HIS A 143 -1.12 -15.52 -11.81
CA HIS A 143 -2.52 -15.86 -12.04
C HIS A 143 -3.25 -14.81 -12.90
N PRO A 144 -2.76 -14.47 -14.10
CA PRO A 144 -3.35 -13.41 -14.93
C PRO A 144 -4.83 -13.68 -15.29
N GLU A 145 -5.24 -14.93 -15.39
CA GLU A 145 -6.62 -15.34 -15.67
C GLU A 145 -7.59 -15.01 -14.53
N ARG A 146 -7.07 -14.87 -13.30
CA ARG A 146 -7.84 -14.50 -12.09
C ARG A 146 -8.04 -12.98 -11.96
N VAL A 147 -7.33 -12.18 -12.76
CA VAL A 147 -7.36 -10.71 -12.67
C VAL A 147 -8.14 -10.14 -13.85
N ARG A 148 -9.20 -9.41 -13.53
CA ARG A 148 -10.01 -8.69 -14.53
C ARG A 148 -9.35 -7.38 -14.95
N SER A 149 -8.92 -6.61 -13.98
CA SER A 149 -8.07 -5.43 -14.14
C SER A 149 -7.23 -5.18 -12.90
N LEU A 150 -6.15 -4.44 -13.04
CA LEU A 150 -5.20 -4.16 -11.97
C LEU A 150 -4.96 -2.66 -11.85
N THR A 151 -5.29 -2.08 -10.69
CA THR A 151 -4.87 -0.72 -10.33
C THR A 151 -3.71 -0.82 -9.36
N MET A 152 -2.62 -0.14 -9.67
CA MET A 152 -1.41 -0.11 -8.85
C MET A 152 -1.05 1.33 -8.50
N ALA A 153 -0.98 1.63 -7.21
CA ALA A 153 -0.44 2.87 -6.70
C ALA A 153 0.97 2.62 -6.15
N GLU A 154 1.97 2.99 -6.92
CA GLU A 154 3.39 3.01 -6.55
C GLU A 154 3.94 1.71 -5.94
N PRO A 155 3.94 0.59 -6.66
CA PRO A 155 4.51 -0.67 -6.19
C PRO A 155 6.03 -0.55 -5.99
N PRO A 156 6.58 -0.91 -4.81
CA PRO A 156 8.02 -0.81 -4.54
C PRO A 156 8.80 -2.00 -5.13
N ILE A 157 8.95 -2.05 -6.45
CA ILE A 157 9.74 -3.07 -7.15
C ILE A 157 11.23 -2.70 -7.04
N LEU A 158 11.76 -2.70 -5.83
CA LEU A 158 13.08 -2.14 -5.50
C LEU A 158 14.22 -2.79 -6.28
N GLY A 159 14.10 -4.07 -6.60
CA GLY A 159 15.12 -4.77 -7.40
C GLY A 159 15.38 -4.14 -8.78
N TRP A 160 14.37 -3.46 -9.36
CA TRP A 160 14.55 -2.81 -10.66
C TRP A 160 15.43 -1.55 -10.59
N LEU A 161 15.57 -0.95 -9.41
CA LEU A 161 16.39 0.27 -9.26
C LEU A 161 17.85 0.05 -9.66
N SER A 162 18.41 -1.12 -9.40
CA SER A 162 19.80 -1.43 -9.79
C SER A 162 20.04 -1.39 -11.31
N GLU A 163 18.99 -1.48 -12.12
CA GLU A 163 19.03 -1.47 -13.58
C GLU A 163 18.63 -0.11 -14.18
N ILE A 164 18.21 0.85 -13.35
CA ILE A 164 17.78 2.19 -13.76
C ILE A 164 18.92 3.19 -13.51
N PRO A 165 19.27 4.07 -14.46
CA PRO A 165 20.28 5.10 -14.22
C PRO A 165 19.99 5.94 -12.97
N GLY A 166 20.92 5.99 -12.02
CA GLY A 166 20.77 6.67 -10.73
C GLY A 166 19.94 5.89 -9.68
N GLY A 167 19.30 4.80 -10.06
CA GLY A 167 18.42 4.04 -9.16
C GLY A 167 19.18 3.29 -8.06
N GLN A 168 20.41 2.82 -8.33
CA GLN A 168 21.23 2.21 -7.27
C GLN A 168 21.49 3.19 -6.11
N THR A 169 21.73 4.47 -6.40
CA THR A 169 21.90 5.51 -5.36
C THR A 169 20.64 5.65 -4.49
N GLU A 170 19.46 5.65 -5.11
CA GLU A 170 18.20 5.73 -4.37
C GLU A 170 17.89 4.46 -3.57
N LEU A 171 18.24 3.28 -4.11
CA LEU A 171 18.15 2.01 -3.39
C LEU A 171 19.06 2.00 -2.16
N ASP A 172 20.32 2.41 -2.33
CA ASP A 172 21.28 2.48 -1.24
C ASP A 172 20.84 3.47 -0.15
N LYS A 173 20.30 4.61 -0.54
CA LYS A 173 19.72 5.60 0.38
C LYS A 173 18.55 5.00 1.15
N PHE A 174 17.57 4.37 0.50
CA PHE A 174 16.46 3.69 1.13
C PHE A 174 16.95 2.65 2.15
N MET A 175 17.88 1.79 1.73
CA MET A 175 18.42 0.73 2.57
C MET A 175 19.19 1.25 3.78
N GLN A 176 19.97 2.34 3.62
CA GLN A 176 20.84 2.88 4.67
C GLN A 176 20.11 3.81 5.64
N THR A 177 19.11 4.56 5.16
CA THR A 177 18.46 5.57 5.98
C THR A 177 17.15 5.10 6.64
N MET A 178 16.53 4.04 6.11
CA MET A 178 15.26 3.58 6.63
C MET A 178 15.23 2.06 6.87
N TRP A 179 15.42 1.25 5.83
CA TRP A 179 15.13 -0.19 5.91
C TRP A 179 15.99 -0.94 6.92
N ARG A 180 17.31 -0.80 6.81
CA ARG A 180 18.25 -1.44 7.76
C ARG A 180 18.12 -0.86 9.18
N PRO A 181 18.08 0.48 9.38
CA PRO A 181 17.85 1.06 10.71
C PRO A 181 16.56 0.59 11.37
N ALA A 182 15.45 0.49 10.63
CA ALA A 182 14.19 -0.04 11.16
C ALA A 182 14.33 -1.51 11.59
N GLY A 183 14.92 -2.36 10.75
CA GLY A 183 15.18 -3.76 11.08
C GLY A 183 16.12 -3.94 12.27
N GLU A 184 17.14 -3.09 12.42
CA GLU A 184 18.03 -3.08 13.59
C GLU A 184 17.33 -2.63 14.87
N ALA A 185 16.43 -1.63 14.77
CA ALA A 185 15.60 -1.20 15.89
C ALA A 185 14.72 -2.36 16.39
N PHE A 186 14.07 -3.10 15.51
CA PHE A 186 13.28 -4.28 15.88
C PHE A 186 14.12 -5.38 16.52
N ARG A 187 15.36 -5.60 16.07
CA ARG A 187 16.26 -6.59 16.73
C ARG A 187 16.64 -6.18 18.16
N ARG A 188 16.55 -4.89 18.50
CA ARG A 188 16.76 -4.35 19.85
C ARG A 188 15.47 -4.18 20.64
N ASP A 189 14.34 -4.69 20.10
CA ASP A 189 13.00 -4.52 20.69
C ASP A 189 12.58 -3.04 20.87
N ASP A 190 12.93 -2.21 19.90
CA ASP A 190 12.65 -0.77 19.86
C ASP A 190 11.74 -0.40 18.66
N PRO A 191 10.45 -0.72 18.75
CA PRO A 191 9.50 -0.46 17.67
C PRO A 191 9.29 1.04 17.41
N GLU A 192 9.44 1.90 18.42
CA GLU A 192 9.27 3.33 18.27
C GLU A 192 10.35 3.94 17.37
N THR A 193 11.62 3.56 17.58
CA THR A 193 12.71 3.97 16.69
C THR A 193 12.49 3.45 15.27
N ALA A 194 11.98 2.22 15.10
CA ALA A 194 11.67 1.68 13.79
C ALA A 194 10.60 2.52 13.06
N LEU A 195 9.53 2.92 13.76
CA LEU A 195 8.51 3.82 13.18
C LEU A 195 9.05 5.21 12.90
N ARG A 196 9.86 5.77 13.81
CA ARG A 196 10.47 7.09 13.64
C ARG A 196 11.30 7.18 12.37
N VAL A 197 12.22 6.25 12.15
CA VAL A 197 13.05 6.26 10.94
C VAL A 197 12.22 6.03 9.67
N THR A 198 11.14 5.28 9.77
CA THR A 198 10.20 5.06 8.66
C THR A 198 9.45 6.34 8.31
N CYS A 199 8.81 6.98 9.28
CA CYS A 199 8.10 8.25 9.06
C CYS A 199 9.06 9.36 8.56
N ASP A 200 10.24 9.45 9.13
CA ASP A 200 11.24 10.44 8.74
C ASP A 200 11.70 10.24 7.28
N TYR A 201 11.74 9.00 6.80
CA TYR A 201 12.08 8.72 5.41
C TYR A 201 10.96 9.14 4.45
N PHE A 202 9.70 8.78 4.74
CA PHE A 202 8.57 9.03 3.85
C PHE A 202 8.09 10.48 3.88
N SER A 203 8.06 11.11 5.07
CA SER A 203 7.42 12.41 5.29
C SER A 203 8.40 13.51 5.75
N GLY A 204 9.70 13.18 5.85
CA GLY A 204 10.75 14.11 6.24
C GLY A 204 11.11 14.08 7.74
N LYS A 205 12.32 14.51 8.04
CA LYS A 205 12.89 14.44 9.39
C LYS A 205 12.01 15.12 10.44
N GLY A 206 11.73 14.41 11.52
CA GLY A 206 10.90 14.87 12.65
C GLY A 206 9.40 14.72 12.42
N SER A 207 8.97 14.10 11.31
CA SER A 207 7.56 13.89 11.01
C SER A 207 6.87 12.98 12.03
N TYR A 208 7.54 11.97 12.53
CA TYR A 208 6.99 11.08 13.56
C TYR A 208 6.52 11.82 14.82
N ASP A 209 7.22 12.86 15.24
CA ASP A 209 6.85 13.66 16.41
C ASP A 209 5.66 14.59 16.15
N GLN A 210 5.35 14.85 14.89
CA GLN A 210 4.30 15.79 14.46
C GLN A 210 2.97 15.09 14.16
N VAL A 211 2.96 13.76 13.96
CA VAL A 211 1.72 13.02 13.71
C VAL A 211 0.89 12.87 14.98
N SER A 212 -0.44 12.77 14.82
CA SER A 212 -1.37 12.63 15.94
C SER A 212 -1.15 11.32 16.71
N ALA A 213 -1.61 11.28 17.97
CA ALA A 213 -1.54 10.07 18.78
C ALA A 213 -2.33 8.91 18.13
N GLU A 214 -3.46 9.21 17.50
CA GLU A 214 -4.29 8.24 16.80
C GLU A 214 -3.56 7.64 15.59
N PHE A 215 -2.82 8.47 14.82
CA PHE A 215 -2.04 7.98 13.71
C PHE A 215 -0.87 7.10 14.18
N ARG A 216 -0.16 7.50 15.24
CA ARG A 216 0.85 6.65 15.86
C ARG A 216 0.27 5.32 16.32
N GLN A 217 -0.92 5.33 16.92
CA GLN A 217 -1.58 4.10 17.33
C GLN A 217 -1.89 3.20 16.13
N SER A 218 -2.36 3.75 15.01
CA SER A 218 -2.64 2.97 13.79
C SER A 218 -1.35 2.35 13.21
N LEU A 219 -0.23 3.06 13.28
CA LEU A 219 1.08 2.48 12.91
C LEU A 219 1.50 1.35 13.87
N MET A 220 1.31 1.56 15.18
CA MET A 220 1.59 0.54 16.20
C MET A 220 0.69 -0.68 16.09
N ASP A 221 -0.57 -0.54 15.70
CA ASP A 221 -1.48 -1.65 15.42
C ASP A 221 -0.91 -2.58 14.33
N ASN A 222 -0.16 -2.01 13.38
CA ASN A 222 0.40 -2.70 12.22
C ASN A 222 1.91 -2.98 12.32
N ILE A 223 2.50 -2.75 13.50
CA ILE A 223 3.94 -2.85 13.71
C ILE A 223 4.51 -4.24 13.43
N ARG A 224 3.72 -5.29 13.65
CA ARG A 224 4.12 -6.68 13.46
C ARG A 224 4.46 -7.00 12.01
N GLU A 225 3.70 -6.47 11.08
CA GLU A 225 3.97 -6.58 9.65
C GLU A 225 5.29 -5.89 9.30
N TRP A 226 5.49 -4.65 9.81
CA TRP A 226 6.71 -3.91 9.52
C TRP A 226 7.96 -4.58 10.07
N LYS A 227 7.86 -5.16 11.27
CA LYS A 227 8.90 -6.03 11.84
C LYS A 227 9.15 -7.24 10.94
N ALA A 228 8.09 -7.96 10.55
CA ALA A 228 8.22 -9.14 9.70
C ALA A 228 8.91 -8.82 8.37
N LEU A 229 8.56 -7.70 7.73
CA LEU A 229 9.18 -7.26 6.48
C LEU A 229 10.63 -6.81 6.65
N THR A 230 10.90 -5.89 7.59
CA THR A 230 12.24 -5.30 7.76
C THR A 230 13.27 -6.28 8.34
N THR A 231 12.82 -7.39 8.92
CA THR A 231 13.69 -8.48 9.40
C THR A 231 13.67 -9.71 8.49
N SER A 232 12.86 -9.71 7.42
CA SER A 232 12.86 -10.76 6.40
C SER A 232 14.17 -10.77 5.60
N ARG A 233 14.51 -11.96 5.10
CA ARG A 233 15.68 -12.13 4.20
C ARG A 233 15.43 -11.56 2.81
N ASP A 234 14.18 -11.57 2.34
CA ASP A 234 13.81 -11.11 1.00
C ASP A 234 12.38 -10.54 1.00
N ALA A 235 12.20 -9.36 1.61
CA ALA A 235 10.91 -8.68 1.65
C ALA A 235 10.46 -8.17 0.27
N PHE A 236 11.41 -7.87 -0.62
CA PHE A 236 11.18 -7.36 -1.97
C PHE A 236 11.77 -8.32 -3.01
N PRO A 237 11.16 -9.49 -3.24
CA PRO A 237 11.65 -10.45 -4.21
C PRO A 237 11.80 -9.83 -5.59
N MET A 238 12.79 -10.32 -6.37
CA MET A 238 12.98 -9.88 -7.73
C MET A 238 11.77 -10.25 -8.60
N LEU A 239 11.19 -9.27 -9.25
CA LEU A 239 10.09 -9.46 -10.18
C LEU A 239 10.62 -9.36 -11.63
N SER A 240 10.33 -10.38 -12.42
CA SER A 240 10.76 -10.43 -13.82
C SER A 240 10.07 -9.34 -14.66
N ARG A 241 10.86 -8.51 -15.36
CA ARG A 241 10.33 -7.52 -16.31
C ARG A 241 9.53 -8.19 -17.44
N ASP A 242 9.94 -9.37 -17.89
CA ASP A 242 9.24 -10.10 -18.94
C ASP A 242 7.90 -10.63 -18.46
N ALA A 243 7.79 -11.10 -17.21
CA ALA A 243 6.51 -11.50 -16.63
C ALA A 243 5.53 -10.31 -16.59
N VAL A 244 6.00 -9.12 -16.19
CA VAL A 244 5.18 -7.90 -16.18
C VAL A 244 4.81 -7.46 -17.60
N ARG A 245 5.77 -7.44 -18.54
CA ARG A 245 5.52 -7.08 -19.96
C ARG A 245 4.45 -7.96 -20.62
N ASN A 246 4.39 -9.21 -20.21
CA ASN A 246 3.47 -10.21 -20.77
C ASN A 246 2.04 -10.12 -20.22
N LEU A 247 1.78 -9.28 -19.23
CA LEU A 247 0.41 -9.02 -18.75
C LEU A 247 -0.45 -8.43 -19.86
N LYS A 248 -1.59 -9.08 -20.15
CA LYS A 248 -2.54 -8.68 -21.21
C LYS A 248 -3.88 -8.19 -20.63
N LEU A 249 -3.88 -7.83 -19.36
CA LEU A 249 -5.05 -7.31 -18.67
C LEU A 249 -5.01 -5.77 -18.62
N PRO A 250 -6.17 -5.10 -18.46
CA PRO A 250 -6.22 -3.66 -18.24
C PRO A 250 -5.48 -3.26 -16.96
N ILE A 251 -4.64 -2.25 -17.05
CA ILE A 251 -3.83 -1.74 -15.92
C ILE A 251 -4.01 -0.24 -15.79
N LEU A 252 -4.17 0.24 -14.55
CA LEU A 252 -4.08 1.65 -14.16
C LEU A 252 -2.89 1.84 -13.23
N LEU A 253 -2.03 2.80 -13.56
CA LEU A 253 -0.93 3.25 -12.70
C LEU A 253 -1.28 4.59 -12.07
N LEU A 254 -1.31 4.63 -10.73
CA LEU A 254 -1.50 5.85 -9.95
C LEU A 254 -0.14 6.32 -9.40
N THR A 255 0.12 7.62 -9.47
CA THR A 255 1.38 8.22 -9.00
C THR A 255 1.09 9.55 -8.34
N GLY A 256 1.65 9.79 -7.14
CA GLY A 256 1.66 11.11 -6.52
C GLY A 256 2.62 12.06 -7.25
N GLU A 257 2.18 13.29 -7.51
CA GLU A 257 3.03 14.29 -8.19
C GLU A 257 4.34 14.56 -7.43
N LYS A 258 4.31 14.45 -6.11
CA LYS A 258 5.46 14.68 -5.22
C LYS A 258 6.00 13.40 -4.59
N THR A 259 5.75 12.25 -5.22
CA THR A 259 6.25 10.97 -4.70
C THR A 259 7.78 10.92 -4.61
N LEU A 260 8.28 9.98 -3.83
CA LEU A 260 9.72 9.75 -3.64
C LEU A 260 10.40 9.32 -4.94
N ALA A 261 11.65 9.75 -5.12
CA ALA A 261 12.44 9.47 -6.33
C ALA A 261 12.49 7.97 -6.69
N PRO A 262 12.75 7.01 -5.78
CA PRO A 262 12.79 5.60 -6.15
C PRO A 262 11.44 5.08 -6.67
N LEU A 263 10.32 5.51 -6.09
CA LEU A 263 8.98 5.09 -6.53
C LEU A 263 8.63 5.70 -7.89
N ARG A 264 9.01 6.96 -8.13
CA ARG A 264 8.87 7.60 -9.44
C ARG A 264 9.65 6.84 -10.51
N MET A 265 10.93 6.51 -10.25
CA MET A 265 11.75 5.75 -11.18
C MET A 265 11.15 4.39 -11.53
N ILE A 266 10.58 3.69 -10.55
CA ILE A 266 9.88 2.42 -10.76
C ILE A 266 8.62 2.62 -11.58
N ASN A 267 7.79 3.63 -11.27
CA ASN A 267 6.58 3.91 -12.04
C ASN A 267 6.88 4.32 -13.48
N ASP A 268 7.93 5.11 -13.71
CA ASP A 268 8.39 5.45 -15.06
C ASP A 268 8.83 4.19 -15.83
N ALA A 269 9.54 3.27 -15.17
CA ALA A 269 9.90 2.00 -15.78
C ALA A 269 8.68 1.11 -16.08
N LEU A 270 7.67 1.08 -15.20
CA LEU A 270 6.40 0.40 -15.45
C LEU A 270 5.67 1.01 -16.65
N ASN A 271 5.60 2.34 -16.75
CA ASN A 271 4.98 3.06 -17.87
C ASN A 271 5.63 2.69 -19.21
N HIS A 272 6.95 2.61 -19.25
CA HIS A 272 7.67 2.17 -20.46
C HIS A 272 7.43 0.71 -20.80
N LEU A 273 7.29 -0.14 -19.78
CA LEU A 273 7.11 -1.58 -19.94
C LEU A 273 5.68 -1.95 -20.35
N LEU A 274 4.69 -1.15 -19.92
CA LEU A 274 3.26 -1.35 -20.08
C LEU A 274 2.64 -0.20 -20.88
N PRO A 275 2.93 -0.09 -22.19
CA PRO A 275 2.52 1.08 -23.00
C PRO A 275 1.00 1.24 -23.14
N ASN A 276 0.22 0.21 -22.84
CA ASN A 276 -1.24 0.25 -22.87
C ASN A 276 -1.86 0.50 -21.47
N ALA A 277 -1.05 0.69 -20.42
CA ALA A 277 -1.57 1.04 -19.11
C ALA A 277 -2.14 2.48 -19.11
N GLU A 278 -3.31 2.65 -18.50
CA GLU A 278 -3.80 3.99 -18.16
C GLU A 278 -2.94 4.56 -17.03
N GLN A 279 -2.77 5.88 -17.03
CA GLN A 279 -1.96 6.56 -16.02
C GLN A 279 -2.76 7.71 -15.42
N ALA A 280 -2.65 7.87 -14.10
CA ALA A 280 -3.20 9.03 -13.42
C ALA A 280 -2.19 9.55 -12.38
N THR A 281 -1.83 10.83 -12.52
CA THR A 281 -1.03 11.55 -11.52
C THR A 281 -1.96 12.30 -10.59
N ILE A 282 -1.76 12.14 -9.28
CA ILE A 282 -2.53 12.83 -8.25
C ILE A 282 -1.81 14.14 -7.90
N PRO A 283 -2.38 15.30 -8.29
CA PRO A 283 -1.71 16.59 -8.15
C PRO A 283 -1.43 16.94 -6.69
N GLY A 284 -0.21 17.38 -6.42
CA GLY A 284 0.22 17.81 -5.09
C GLY A 284 0.46 16.69 -4.07
N ALA A 285 0.03 15.46 -4.38
CA ALA A 285 0.15 14.33 -3.46
C ALA A 285 1.55 13.72 -3.46
N THR A 286 1.92 13.19 -2.29
CA THR A 286 3.13 12.38 -2.07
C THR A 286 2.82 10.89 -2.28
N HIS A 287 3.63 10.00 -1.70
CA HIS A 287 3.33 8.57 -1.66
C HIS A 287 2.01 8.28 -0.94
N ASP A 288 1.66 9.07 0.05
CA ASP A 288 0.45 8.91 0.89
C ASP A 288 -0.83 9.43 0.20
N MET A 289 -0.89 9.35 -1.13
CA MET A 289 -1.96 9.90 -1.97
C MET A 289 -3.36 9.43 -1.59
N TRP A 290 -3.52 8.20 -1.06
CA TRP A 290 -4.82 7.67 -0.62
C TRP A 290 -5.33 8.32 0.68
N ILE A 291 -4.42 8.92 1.47
CA ILE A 291 -4.74 9.70 2.67
C ILE A 291 -4.90 11.18 2.31
N GLU A 292 -4.01 11.71 1.46
CA GLU A 292 -3.96 13.13 1.11
C GLU A 292 -5.08 13.56 0.16
N ASP A 293 -5.41 12.73 -0.83
CA ASP A 293 -6.48 12.99 -1.81
C ASP A 293 -7.26 11.69 -2.15
N PRO A 294 -7.99 11.12 -1.18
CA PRO A 294 -8.73 9.88 -1.39
C PRO A 294 -9.83 10.02 -2.44
N GLU A 295 -10.28 11.26 -2.68
CA GLU A 295 -11.33 11.52 -3.66
C GLU A 295 -10.82 11.37 -5.09
N ARG A 296 -9.69 11.98 -5.45
CA ARG A 296 -9.12 11.86 -6.80
C ARG A 296 -8.62 10.44 -7.06
N CYS A 297 -7.97 9.81 -6.09
CA CYS A 297 -7.58 8.40 -6.21
C CYS A 297 -8.78 7.50 -6.46
N GLY A 298 -9.85 7.69 -5.68
CA GLY A 298 -11.09 6.93 -5.81
C GLY A 298 -11.81 7.19 -7.13
N GLN A 299 -11.85 8.46 -7.61
CA GLN A 299 -12.47 8.79 -8.88
C GLN A 299 -11.70 8.19 -10.07
N ALA A 300 -10.37 8.27 -10.07
CA ALA A 300 -9.54 7.66 -11.11
C ALA A 300 -9.77 6.15 -11.17
N THR A 301 -9.77 5.50 -9.99
CA THR A 301 -10.02 4.06 -9.86
C THR A 301 -11.43 3.70 -10.32
N ALA A 302 -12.48 4.40 -9.86
CA ALA A 302 -13.86 4.12 -10.25
C ALA A 302 -14.07 4.28 -11.76
N ASN A 303 -13.51 5.32 -12.37
CA ASN A 303 -13.58 5.54 -13.81
C ASN A 303 -12.90 4.41 -14.60
N PHE A 304 -11.78 3.89 -14.09
CA PHE A 304 -11.07 2.77 -14.69
C PHE A 304 -11.87 1.47 -14.57
N LEU A 305 -12.37 1.15 -13.37
CA LEU A 305 -13.19 -0.04 -13.13
C LEU A 305 -14.45 -0.08 -14.03
N ALA A 306 -15.09 1.07 -14.22
CA ALA A 306 -16.31 1.17 -15.03
C ALA A 306 -16.10 0.88 -16.53
N LYS A 307 -14.85 0.95 -17.04
CA LYS A 307 -14.51 0.64 -18.44
C LYS A 307 -14.21 -0.84 -18.67
N HIS A 308 -13.91 -1.59 -17.60
CA HIS A 308 -13.34 -2.94 -17.66
C HIS A 308 -14.11 -3.94 -16.79
#